data_ee8ee8a673ef9cc5f96007a85ada2ad2
#
_entry.id   ee8ee8a673ef9cc5f96007a85ada2ad2
#
_cell.length_a   1.000
_cell.length_b   1.000
_cell.length_c   1.000
_cell.angle_alpha   90.00
_cell.angle_beta   90.00
_cell.angle_gamma   90.00
#
_symmetry.space_group_name_H-M   'P 1'
#
loop_
_entity.id
_entity.type
_entity.pdbx_description
1 polymer ?
#
loop_
_entity_poly.entity_id
_entity_poly.type
_entity_poly.pdbx_seq_one_letter_code
_entity_poly.pdbx_strand_id
1 'polypeptide(L)'
;MDKKNFTYYGLSVVFILLAILFSVDADWAPLYRNPLPFVFFAGLLTLCAFLRIEVSRGNWVSFRDAAGFAALLSFGPAFAAAAYLVGMLVQLVWHRRDIFNRLVLMAAGMVVYFVSGWVYFDLFRGSPGLAGGAGDILAALVVAFIFWLVDRVCTFAVLSASGERRMEEFFGQLRPFAMSLPPQYIWGIVAAVLFQRCGYLLTGVFALLLIIVFIFARSQKEYLDSLRDMVFSL
;
A
#
# COMPACT_ATOMS: atom_id res chain seq x y z
N MET A 1 0.91 3.04 34.40
CA MET A 1 0.79 2.88 32.95
C MET A 1 2.07 3.41 32.33
N ASP A 2 2.82 2.59 31.61
CA ASP A 2 4.12 2.99 31.07
C ASP A 2 3.91 4.09 30.00
N LYS A 3 4.76 5.11 29.97
CA LYS A 3 4.65 6.28 29.07
C LYS A 3 4.56 5.85 27.59
N LYS A 4 5.20 4.74 27.23
CA LYS A 4 5.14 4.14 25.90
C LYS A 4 3.73 3.64 25.55
N ASN A 5 3.06 2.96 26.47
CA ASN A 5 1.70 2.47 26.26
C ASN A 5 0.71 3.61 26.06
N PHE A 6 0.86 4.71 26.81
CA PHE A 6 0.00 5.90 26.65
C PHE A 6 0.12 6.51 25.25
N THR A 7 1.36 6.69 24.75
CA THR A 7 1.61 7.25 23.41
C THR A 7 1.03 6.34 22.31
N TYR A 8 1.20 5.02 22.45
CA TYR A 8 0.69 4.05 21.48
C TYR A 8 -0.84 4.06 21.41
N TYR A 9 -1.52 4.01 22.54
CA TYR A 9 -2.99 4.08 22.56
C TYR A 9 -3.52 5.41 22.08
N GLY A 10 -2.88 6.53 22.44
CA GLY A 10 -3.25 7.86 21.94
C GLY A 10 -3.15 7.95 20.43
N LEU A 11 -2.04 7.50 19.85
CA LEU A 11 -1.84 7.47 18.39
C LEU A 11 -2.84 6.54 17.68
N SER A 12 -3.13 5.38 18.28
CA SER A 12 -4.11 4.43 17.75
C SER A 12 -5.50 5.04 17.66
N VAL A 13 -5.93 5.75 18.71
CA VAL A 13 -7.21 6.47 18.73
C VAL A 13 -7.25 7.54 17.64
N VAL A 14 -6.18 8.30 17.47
CA VAL A 14 -6.10 9.33 16.41
C VAL A 14 -6.26 8.72 15.02
N PHE A 15 -5.56 7.63 14.68
CA PHE A 15 -5.71 6.99 13.37
C PHE A 15 -7.11 6.42 13.15
N ILE A 16 -7.69 5.79 14.17
CA ILE A 16 -9.05 5.25 14.08
C ILE A 16 -10.07 6.38 13.87
N LEU A 17 -9.96 7.48 14.62
CA LEU A 17 -10.85 8.64 14.48
C LEU A 17 -10.69 9.30 13.10
N LEU A 18 -9.46 9.48 12.61
CA LEU A 18 -9.22 10.01 11.27
C LEU A 18 -9.79 9.09 10.19
N ALA A 19 -9.60 7.78 10.30
CA ALA A 19 -10.17 6.83 9.35
C ALA A 19 -11.70 6.89 9.32
N ILE A 20 -12.35 7.00 10.49
CA ILE A 20 -13.81 7.17 10.59
C ILE A 20 -14.23 8.50 9.98
N LEU A 21 -13.58 9.61 10.35
CA LEU A 21 -13.90 10.94 9.85
C LEU A 21 -13.85 10.99 8.31
N PHE A 22 -12.76 10.55 7.71
CA PHE A 22 -12.63 10.50 6.26
C PHE A 22 -13.64 9.54 5.60
N SER A 23 -14.01 8.46 6.29
CA SER A 23 -15.01 7.51 5.77
C SER A 23 -16.42 8.09 5.75
N VAL A 24 -16.76 8.99 6.67
CA VAL A 24 -18.10 9.63 6.73
C VAL A 24 -18.29 10.60 5.56
N ASP A 25 -17.25 11.37 5.21
CA ASP A 25 -17.28 12.36 4.14
C ASP A 25 -16.97 11.78 2.75
N ALA A 26 -16.58 10.50 2.68
CA ALA A 26 -16.14 9.87 1.45
C ALA A 26 -17.31 9.53 0.50
N ASP A 27 -17.08 9.71 -0.80
CA ASP A 27 -18.01 9.24 -1.83
C ASP A 27 -17.88 7.72 -2.03
N TRP A 28 -18.87 6.98 -1.52
CA TRP A 28 -18.95 5.53 -1.67
C TRP A 28 -19.67 5.07 -2.94
N ALA A 29 -20.22 6.00 -3.75
CA ALA A 29 -20.94 5.66 -4.98
C ALA A 29 -20.11 4.81 -5.96
N PRO A 30 -18.80 5.03 -6.15
CA PRO A 30 -17.98 4.19 -7.03
C PRO A 30 -17.97 2.72 -6.62
N LEU A 31 -18.05 2.41 -5.32
CA LEU A 31 -18.10 1.05 -4.81
C LEU A 31 -19.35 0.31 -5.26
N TYR A 32 -20.52 0.96 -5.12
CA TYR A 32 -21.81 0.34 -5.47
C TYR A 32 -22.04 0.29 -6.99
N ARG A 33 -21.50 1.27 -7.73
CA ARG A 33 -21.63 1.33 -9.19
C ARG A 33 -20.68 0.35 -9.91
N ASN A 34 -19.60 -0.07 -9.26
CA ASN A 34 -18.56 -0.91 -9.87
C ASN A 34 -18.24 -2.14 -9.02
N PRO A 35 -19.21 -3.06 -8.77
CA PRO A 35 -18.97 -4.22 -7.91
C PRO A 35 -17.93 -5.20 -8.47
N LEU A 36 -17.91 -5.40 -9.78
CA LEU A 36 -16.95 -6.31 -10.42
C LEU A 36 -15.49 -5.78 -10.36
N PRO A 37 -15.20 -4.51 -10.70
CA PRO A 37 -13.91 -3.89 -10.40
C PRO A 37 -13.51 -4.02 -8.93
N PHE A 38 -14.46 -3.84 -8.02
CA PHE A 38 -14.19 -3.94 -6.59
C PHE A 38 -13.69 -5.33 -6.19
N VAL A 39 -14.40 -6.38 -6.61
CA VAL A 39 -13.98 -7.78 -6.36
C VAL A 39 -12.61 -8.06 -6.98
N PHE A 40 -12.36 -7.57 -8.19
CA PHE A 40 -11.07 -7.71 -8.86
C PHE A 40 -9.92 -7.07 -8.07
N PHE A 41 -10.04 -5.79 -7.70
CA PHE A 41 -8.99 -5.10 -6.96
C PHE A 41 -8.84 -5.59 -5.52
N ALA A 42 -9.93 -5.93 -4.83
CA ALA A 42 -9.87 -6.52 -3.50
C ALA A 42 -9.18 -7.90 -3.53
N GLY A 43 -9.46 -8.72 -4.53
CA GLY A 43 -8.79 -9.99 -4.77
C GLY A 43 -7.30 -9.81 -5.07
N LEU A 44 -6.96 -8.85 -5.94
CA LEU A 44 -5.58 -8.54 -6.30
C LEU A 44 -4.78 -8.00 -5.08
N LEU A 45 -5.36 -7.09 -4.32
CA LEU A 45 -4.78 -6.57 -3.08
C LEU A 45 -4.54 -7.68 -2.05
N THR A 46 -5.52 -8.58 -1.90
CA THR A 46 -5.40 -9.74 -1.01
C THR A 46 -4.27 -10.64 -1.45
N LEU A 47 -4.20 -11.00 -2.73
CA LEU A 47 -3.15 -11.85 -3.28
C LEU A 47 -1.77 -11.21 -3.11
N CYS A 48 -1.62 -9.95 -3.50
CA CYS A 48 -0.37 -9.21 -3.37
C CYS A 48 0.07 -9.01 -1.91
N ALA A 49 -0.86 -9.00 -0.97
CA ALA A 49 -0.56 -8.87 0.45
C ALA A 49 0.14 -10.12 1.03
N PHE A 50 -0.05 -11.29 0.43
CA PHE A 50 0.69 -12.52 0.77
C PHE A 50 2.06 -12.59 0.08
N LEU A 51 2.25 -11.85 -1.00
CA LEU A 51 3.49 -11.80 -1.76
C LEU A 51 4.37 -10.65 -1.25
N ARG A 52 5.30 -10.96 -0.36
CA ARG A 52 6.26 -10.00 0.21
C ARG A 52 7.68 -10.47 -0.04
N ILE A 53 8.55 -9.52 -0.39
CA ILE A 53 10.01 -9.76 -0.43
C ILE A 53 10.67 -8.86 0.60
N GLU A 54 11.53 -9.42 1.42
CA GLU A 54 12.43 -8.66 2.25
C GLU A 54 13.60 -8.17 1.41
N VAL A 55 13.67 -6.86 1.16
CA VAL A 55 14.75 -6.25 0.35
C VAL A 55 15.98 -5.97 1.21
N SER A 56 15.78 -5.62 2.45
CA SER A 56 16.82 -5.46 3.47
C SER A 56 16.26 -5.84 4.82
N ARG A 57 17.10 -6.08 5.84
CA ARG A 57 16.65 -6.52 7.17
C ARG A 57 15.48 -5.67 7.68
N GLY A 58 14.32 -6.30 7.79
CA GLY A 58 13.07 -5.68 8.26
C GLY A 58 12.33 -4.80 7.24
N ASN A 59 12.80 -4.70 6.00
CA ASN A 59 12.18 -3.92 4.93
C ASN A 59 11.52 -4.83 3.91
N TRP A 60 10.21 -4.85 3.94
CA TRP A 60 9.38 -5.66 3.06
C TRP A 60 8.79 -4.81 1.94
N VAL A 61 8.89 -5.31 0.72
CA VAL A 61 8.27 -4.74 -0.47
C VAL A 61 7.13 -5.65 -0.90
N SER A 62 5.98 -5.07 -1.21
CA SER A 62 4.80 -5.79 -1.67
C SER A 62 4.16 -5.05 -2.84
N PHE A 63 3.67 -5.79 -3.83
CA PHE A 63 2.86 -5.20 -4.92
C PHE A 63 1.46 -4.76 -4.48
N ARG A 64 1.09 -5.00 -3.22
CA ARG A 64 -0.16 -4.50 -2.66
C ARG A 64 -0.31 -2.99 -2.85
N ASP A 65 0.76 -2.23 -2.61
CA ASP A 65 0.73 -0.78 -2.71
C ASP A 65 0.53 -0.32 -4.18
N ALA A 66 1.09 -1.05 -5.15
CA ALA A 66 0.84 -0.81 -6.58
C ALA A 66 -0.63 -1.07 -6.95
N ALA A 67 -1.20 -2.18 -6.51
CA ALA A 67 -2.59 -2.53 -6.77
C ALA A 67 -3.57 -1.55 -6.10
N GLY A 68 -3.28 -1.15 -4.86
CA GLY A 68 -4.08 -0.16 -4.14
C GLY A 68 -3.99 1.23 -4.76
N PHE A 69 -2.81 1.62 -5.21
CA PHE A 69 -2.61 2.89 -5.90
C PHE A 69 -3.33 2.91 -7.27
N ALA A 70 -3.31 1.79 -8.00
CA ALA A 70 -4.10 1.66 -9.23
C ALA A 70 -5.61 1.78 -8.98
N ALA A 71 -6.11 1.17 -7.92
CA ALA A 71 -7.52 1.30 -7.51
C ALA A 71 -7.87 2.74 -7.12
N LEU A 72 -6.97 3.43 -6.39
CA LEU A 72 -7.11 4.84 -6.03
C LEU A 72 -7.25 5.73 -7.26
N LEU A 73 -6.33 5.62 -8.21
CA LEU A 73 -6.35 6.41 -9.43
C LEU A 73 -7.55 6.12 -10.33
N SER A 74 -8.05 4.87 -10.32
CA SER A 74 -9.15 4.45 -11.20
C SER A 74 -10.53 4.78 -10.65
N PHE A 75 -10.75 4.67 -9.35
CA PHE A 75 -12.08 4.70 -8.73
C PHE A 75 -12.20 5.62 -7.52
N GLY A 76 -11.10 6.24 -7.09
CA GLY A 76 -11.09 7.15 -5.95
C GLY A 76 -10.75 6.52 -4.60
N PRO A 77 -10.63 7.37 -3.56
CA PRO A 77 -10.07 6.98 -2.27
C PRO A 77 -10.94 6.00 -1.50
N ALA A 78 -12.26 6.19 -1.47
CA ALA A 78 -13.18 5.31 -0.75
C ALA A 78 -13.15 3.88 -1.30
N PHE A 79 -13.15 3.74 -2.63
CA PHE A 79 -13.06 2.44 -3.31
C PHE A 79 -11.74 1.73 -2.97
N ALA A 80 -10.60 2.44 -3.07
CA ALA A 80 -9.28 1.88 -2.78
C ALA A 80 -9.13 1.51 -1.30
N ALA A 81 -9.61 2.36 -0.39
CA ALA A 81 -9.61 2.10 1.05
C ALA A 81 -10.45 0.87 1.41
N ALA A 82 -11.64 0.71 0.81
CA ALA A 82 -12.48 -0.46 1.01
C ALA A 82 -11.82 -1.75 0.48
N ALA A 83 -11.24 -1.72 -0.73
CA ALA A 83 -10.51 -2.85 -1.29
C ALA A 83 -9.28 -3.23 -0.44
N TYR A 84 -8.56 -2.23 0.08
CA TYR A 84 -7.46 -2.42 1.03
C TYR A 84 -7.92 -3.08 2.33
N LEU A 85 -9.05 -2.60 2.91
CA LEU A 85 -9.63 -3.19 4.11
C LEU A 85 -9.95 -4.68 3.93
N VAL A 86 -10.57 -5.06 2.82
CA VAL A 86 -10.87 -6.47 2.53
C VAL A 86 -9.58 -7.30 2.53
N GLY A 87 -8.53 -6.83 1.83
CA GLY A 87 -7.24 -7.53 1.79
C GLY A 87 -6.60 -7.68 3.18
N MET A 88 -6.68 -6.62 4.01
CA MET A 88 -6.15 -6.64 5.37
C MET A 88 -6.97 -7.52 6.32
N LEU A 89 -8.29 -7.54 6.18
CA LEU A 89 -9.17 -8.42 6.97
C LEU A 89 -8.87 -9.89 6.69
N VAL A 90 -8.68 -10.27 5.43
CA VAL A 90 -8.27 -11.63 5.06
C VAL A 90 -6.93 -11.99 5.72
N GLN A 91 -5.95 -11.07 5.70
CA GLN A 91 -4.69 -11.28 6.39
C GLN A 91 -4.85 -11.39 7.92
N LEU A 92 -5.74 -10.59 8.52
CA LEU A 92 -6.03 -10.63 9.95
C LEU A 92 -6.57 -11.99 10.38
N VAL A 93 -7.50 -12.55 9.59
CA VAL A 93 -8.07 -13.89 9.84
C VAL A 93 -7.00 -14.98 9.71
N TRP A 94 -6.12 -14.86 8.73
CA TRP A 94 -5.06 -15.83 8.47
C TRP A 94 -3.95 -15.81 9.53
N HIS A 95 -3.55 -14.61 9.97
CA HIS A 95 -2.47 -14.42 10.94
C HIS A 95 -3.03 -13.83 12.25
N ARG A 96 -3.52 -14.64 13.14
CA ARG A 96 -4.21 -14.26 14.39
C ARG A 96 -3.33 -13.57 15.46
N ARG A 97 -2.05 -13.28 15.17
CA ARG A 97 -1.14 -12.60 16.12
C ARG A 97 -1.32 -11.09 16.02
N ASP A 98 -1.28 -10.40 17.16
CA ASP A 98 -1.28 -8.93 17.29
C ASP A 98 -2.44 -8.21 16.58
N ILE A 99 -3.67 -8.68 16.82
CA ILE A 99 -4.91 -8.19 16.20
C ILE A 99 -5.02 -6.66 16.34
N PHE A 100 -4.76 -6.14 17.55
CA PHE A 100 -4.91 -4.71 17.81
C PHE A 100 -3.93 -3.86 16.98
N ASN A 101 -2.65 -4.24 16.95
CA ASN A 101 -1.65 -3.54 16.14
C ASN A 101 -2.00 -3.55 14.64
N ARG A 102 -2.55 -4.65 14.16
CA ARG A 102 -3.03 -4.75 12.77
C ARG A 102 -4.23 -3.86 12.49
N LEU A 103 -5.19 -3.76 13.41
CA LEU A 103 -6.32 -2.84 13.27
C LEU A 103 -5.86 -1.38 13.20
N VAL A 104 -4.86 -1.00 14.00
CA VAL A 104 -4.27 0.34 13.94
C VAL A 104 -3.57 0.59 12.61
N LEU A 105 -2.80 -0.39 12.11
CA LEU A 105 -2.16 -0.31 10.78
C LEU A 105 -3.19 -0.27 9.65
N MET A 106 -4.34 -0.95 9.79
CA MET A 106 -5.44 -0.85 8.83
C MET A 106 -6.03 0.56 8.81
N ALA A 107 -6.30 1.14 9.98
CA ALA A 107 -6.79 2.51 10.09
C ALA A 107 -5.78 3.52 9.51
N ALA A 108 -4.49 3.36 9.83
CA ALA A 108 -3.43 4.19 9.27
C ALA A 108 -3.36 4.08 7.74
N GLY A 109 -3.47 2.87 7.18
CA GLY A 109 -3.51 2.66 5.73
C GLY A 109 -4.73 3.31 5.07
N MET A 110 -5.92 3.28 5.69
CA MET A 110 -7.09 4.01 5.18
C MET A 110 -6.82 5.51 5.09
N VAL A 111 -6.21 6.10 6.12
CA VAL A 111 -5.83 7.52 6.13
C VAL A 111 -4.91 7.84 4.94
N VAL A 112 -3.96 6.95 4.62
CA VAL A 112 -3.07 7.11 3.46
C VAL A 112 -3.86 7.21 2.15
N TYR A 113 -4.85 6.32 1.94
CA TYR A 113 -5.68 6.35 0.73
C TYR A 113 -6.54 7.62 0.65
N PHE A 114 -7.14 8.04 1.75
CA PHE A 114 -7.98 9.25 1.77
C PHE A 114 -7.16 10.52 1.55
N VAL A 115 -6.04 10.68 2.23
CA VAL A 115 -5.15 11.85 2.05
C VAL A 115 -4.62 11.92 0.63
N SER A 116 -4.14 10.80 0.10
CA SER A 116 -3.59 10.75 -1.27
C SER A 116 -4.67 10.97 -2.33
N GLY A 117 -5.87 10.45 -2.10
CA GLY A 117 -7.01 10.68 -2.97
C GLY A 117 -7.45 12.13 -2.98
N TRP A 118 -7.54 12.76 -1.81
CA TRP A 118 -7.82 14.18 -1.70
C TRP A 118 -6.80 15.03 -2.47
N VAL A 119 -5.50 14.73 -2.31
CA VAL A 119 -4.46 15.45 -3.06
C VAL A 119 -4.63 15.24 -4.57
N TYR A 120 -4.92 14.01 -5.03
CA TYR A 120 -5.06 13.72 -6.45
C TYR A 120 -6.30 14.38 -7.07
N PHE A 121 -7.47 14.13 -6.49
CA PHE A 121 -8.75 14.52 -7.08
C PHE A 121 -9.13 15.98 -6.79
N ASP A 122 -8.88 16.47 -5.57
CA ASP A 122 -9.32 17.80 -5.16
C ASP A 122 -8.22 18.86 -5.41
N LEU A 123 -6.97 18.58 -5.04
CA LEU A 123 -5.89 19.56 -5.16
C LEU A 123 -5.34 19.62 -6.60
N PHE A 124 -5.02 18.47 -7.20
CA PHE A 124 -4.52 18.42 -8.59
C PHE A 124 -5.64 18.29 -9.63
N ARG A 125 -6.90 18.10 -9.22
CA ARG A 125 -8.05 17.88 -10.11
C ARG A 125 -7.81 16.75 -11.12
N GLY A 126 -7.15 15.68 -10.66
CA GLY A 126 -6.84 14.51 -11.48
C GLY A 126 -8.11 13.79 -11.95
N SER A 127 -8.07 13.28 -13.16
CA SER A 127 -9.18 12.53 -13.74
C SER A 127 -9.10 11.05 -13.38
N PRO A 128 -10.24 10.39 -13.09
CA PRO A 128 -10.24 8.95 -12.86
C PRO A 128 -9.61 8.18 -14.02
N GLY A 129 -8.72 7.25 -13.69
CA GLY A 129 -8.02 6.42 -14.67
C GLY A 129 -7.01 7.15 -15.55
N LEU A 130 -6.56 8.36 -15.14
CA LEU A 130 -5.59 9.16 -15.88
C LEU A 130 -6.10 9.59 -17.27
N ALA A 131 -7.40 9.88 -17.37
CA ALA A 131 -8.04 10.22 -18.64
C ALA A 131 -7.58 11.58 -19.21
N GLY A 132 -7.07 12.50 -18.37
CA GLY A 132 -6.56 13.82 -18.75
C GLY A 132 -5.16 13.80 -19.40
N GLY A 133 -4.54 12.64 -19.56
CA GLY A 133 -3.28 12.48 -20.28
C GLY A 133 -2.04 12.85 -19.47
N ALA A 134 -1.10 13.61 -20.07
CA ALA A 134 0.22 13.88 -19.46
C ALA A 134 0.15 14.63 -18.13
N GLY A 135 -0.82 15.54 -17.98
CA GLY A 135 -1.04 16.27 -16.72
C GLY A 135 -1.44 15.35 -15.58
N ASP A 136 -2.36 14.41 -15.84
CA ASP A 136 -2.79 13.42 -14.84
C ASP A 136 -1.65 12.46 -14.46
N ILE A 137 -0.82 12.07 -15.42
CA ILE A 137 0.35 11.22 -15.15
C ILE A 137 1.34 11.95 -14.24
N LEU A 138 1.60 13.23 -14.49
CA LEU A 138 2.49 14.02 -13.65
C LEU A 138 1.90 14.18 -12.24
N ALA A 139 0.61 14.48 -12.12
CA ALA A 139 -0.09 14.54 -10.84
C ALA A 139 -0.01 13.20 -10.11
N ALA A 140 -0.24 12.08 -10.80
CA ALA A 140 -0.15 10.75 -10.23
C ALA A 140 1.27 10.43 -9.71
N LEU A 141 2.33 10.86 -10.40
CA LEU A 141 3.72 10.70 -9.93
C LEU A 141 3.99 11.48 -8.65
N VAL A 142 3.50 12.73 -8.56
CA VAL A 142 3.61 13.52 -7.33
C VAL A 142 2.83 12.89 -6.19
N VAL A 143 1.61 12.44 -6.47
CA VAL A 143 0.76 11.77 -5.48
C VAL A 143 1.34 10.41 -5.05
N ALA A 144 2.01 9.69 -5.95
CA ALA A 144 2.74 8.48 -5.60
C ALA A 144 3.82 8.74 -4.55
N PHE A 145 4.54 9.83 -4.68
CA PHE A 145 5.53 10.25 -3.68
C PHE A 145 4.86 10.60 -2.33
N ILE A 146 3.75 11.36 -2.37
CA ILE A 146 2.98 11.71 -1.17
C ILE A 146 2.41 10.47 -0.51
N PHE A 147 1.80 9.57 -1.28
CA PHE A 147 1.28 8.29 -0.80
C PHE A 147 2.36 7.52 -0.04
N TRP A 148 3.52 7.35 -0.67
CA TRP A 148 4.63 6.68 -0.03
C TRP A 148 5.07 7.38 1.26
N LEU A 149 5.25 8.69 1.23
CA LEU A 149 5.71 9.45 2.39
C LEU A 149 4.75 9.30 3.56
N VAL A 150 3.44 9.49 3.31
CA VAL A 150 2.40 9.36 4.33
C VAL A 150 2.33 7.93 4.85
N ASP A 151 2.38 6.91 3.98
CA ASP A 151 2.40 5.50 4.39
C ASP A 151 3.61 5.19 5.30
N ARG A 152 4.80 5.65 4.92
CA ARG A 152 6.01 5.44 5.73
C ARG A 152 5.91 6.14 7.08
N VAL A 153 5.48 7.39 7.11
CA VAL A 153 5.31 8.16 8.36
C VAL A 153 4.28 7.49 9.27
N CYS A 154 3.11 7.14 8.74
CA CYS A 154 2.05 6.47 9.50
C CYS A 154 2.49 5.10 10.04
N THR A 155 3.05 4.25 9.19
CA THR A 155 3.55 2.92 9.57
C THR A 155 4.63 3.04 10.64
N PHE A 156 5.57 3.96 10.44
CA PHE A 156 6.67 4.16 11.37
C PHE A 156 6.18 4.72 12.72
N ALA A 157 5.24 5.66 12.70
CA ALA A 157 4.64 6.21 13.92
C ALA A 157 4.00 5.10 14.77
N VAL A 158 3.25 4.18 14.13
CA VAL A 158 2.63 3.03 14.82
C VAL A 158 3.70 2.09 15.38
N LEU A 159 4.70 1.69 14.58
CA LEU A 159 5.75 0.74 15.00
C LEU A 159 6.69 1.33 16.06
N SER A 160 6.95 2.64 16.03
CA SER A 160 7.74 3.32 17.05
C SER A 160 6.98 3.44 18.37
N ALA A 161 5.69 3.73 18.29
CA ALA A 161 4.84 3.82 19.48
C ALA A 161 4.61 2.46 20.14
N SER A 162 4.53 1.36 19.36
CA SER A 162 4.47 -0.02 19.89
C SER A 162 5.78 -0.50 20.50
N GLY A 163 6.88 0.23 20.25
CA GLY A 163 8.23 -0.12 20.74
C GLY A 163 8.95 -1.15 19.87
N GLU A 164 8.40 -1.51 18.73
CA GLU A 164 9.01 -2.45 17.78
C GLU A 164 10.19 -1.84 17.01
N ARG A 165 10.23 -0.50 16.86
CA ARG A 165 11.31 0.20 16.15
C ARG A 165 11.73 1.49 16.86
N ARG A 166 13.00 1.88 16.67
CA ARG A 166 13.55 3.14 17.17
C ARG A 166 13.50 4.21 16.08
N MET A 167 13.29 5.47 16.50
CA MET A 167 13.23 6.64 15.61
C MET A 167 14.52 6.80 14.77
N GLU A 168 15.67 6.43 15.32
CA GLU A 168 16.97 6.48 14.64
C GLU A 168 17.04 5.54 13.42
N GLU A 169 16.32 4.42 13.46
CA GLU A 169 16.28 3.44 12.37
C GLU A 169 15.51 3.97 11.15
N PHE A 170 14.56 4.90 11.37
CA PHE A 170 13.76 5.46 10.29
C PHE A 170 14.63 6.20 9.26
N PHE A 171 15.49 7.10 9.73
CA PHE A 171 16.36 7.88 8.83
C PHE A 171 17.39 7.01 8.12
N GLY A 172 17.91 5.98 8.79
CA GLY A 172 18.82 5.00 8.16
C GLY A 172 18.16 4.17 7.06
N GLN A 173 16.85 3.97 7.15
CA GLN A 173 16.08 3.18 6.20
C GLN A 173 15.50 4.02 5.05
N LEU A 174 15.41 5.34 5.16
CA LEU A 174 14.85 6.21 4.12
C LEU A 174 15.59 6.06 2.78
N ARG A 175 16.91 5.94 2.79
CA ARG A 175 17.72 5.84 1.56
C ARG A 175 17.46 4.54 0.77
N PRO A 176 17.52 3.33 1.34
CA PRO A 176 17.16 2.11 0.62
C PRO A 176 15.67 2.07 0.24
N PHE A 177 14.79 2.70 1.02
CA PHE A 177 13.38 2.83 0.67
C PHE A 177 13.14 3.74 -0.52
N ALA A 178 13.81 4.87 -0.60
CA ALA A 178 13.70 5.78 -1.74
C ALA A 178 14.07 5.10 -3.07
N MET A 179 14.97 4.13 -3.04
CA MET A 179 15.34 3.35 -4.24
C MET A 179 14.28 2.31 -4.64
N SER A 180 13.47 1.81 -3.69
CA SER A 180 12.39 0.86 -3.97
C SER A 180 11.07 1.52 -4.38
N LEU A 181 10.97 2.84 -4.24
CA LEU A 181 9.80 3.67 -4.48
C LEU A 181 9.32 3.70 -5.93
N PRO A 182 10.20 4.05 -6.91
CA PRO A 182 9.74 4.26 -8.27
C PRO A 182 9.03 3.06 -8.88
N PRO A 183 9.53 1.80 -8.76
CA PRO A 183 8.92 0.69 -9.47
C PRO A 183 7.48 0.43 -9.07
N GLN A 184 7.17 0.39 -7.77
CA GLN A 184 5.85 -0.01 -7.28
C GLN A 184 4.74 0.93 -7.76
N TYR A 185 4.95 2.23 -7.65
CA TYR A 185 3.95 3.23 -8.01
C TYR A 185 3.87 3.44 -9.52
N ILE A 186 5.00 3.33 -10.24
CA ILE A 186 4.97 3.29 -11.71
C ILE A 186 4.11 2.12 -12.19
N TRP A 187 4.27 0.93 -11.60
CA TRP A 187 3.42 -0.22 -11.91
C TRP A 187 1.95 0.03 -11.56
N GLY A 188 1.67 0.75 -10.48
CA GLY A 188 0.31 1.17 -10.13
C GLY A 188 -0.30 2.12 -11.17
N ILE A 189 0.47 3.10 -11.64
CA ILE A 189 0.04 4.01 -12.72
C ILE A 189 -0.22 3.22 -14.02
N VAL A 190 0.71 2.35 -14.41
CA VAL A 190 0.55 1.51 -15.61
C VAL A 190 -0.69 0.62 -15.49
N ALA A 191 -0.91 0.00 -14.33
CA ALA A 191 -2.09 -0.84 -14.08
C ALA A 191 -3.39 -0.03 -14.18
N ALA A 192 -3.43 1.21 -13.67
CA ALA A 192 -4.59 2.09 -13.78
C ALA A 192 -4.91 2.43 -15.25
N VAL A 193 -3.89 2.79 -16.04
CA VAL A 193 -4.05 3.06 -17.47
C VAL A 193 -4.52 1.83 -18.24
N LEU A 194 -3.91 0.67 -17.97
CA LEU A 194 -4.30 -0.60 -18.61
C LEU A 194 -5.73 -0.99 -18.26
N PHE A 195 -6.13 -0.81 -17.01
CA PHE A 195 -7.48 -1.11 -16.58
C PHE A 195 -8.51 -0.26 -17.33
N GLN A 196 -8.27 1.03 -17.43
CA GLN A 196 -9.16 1.97 -18.12
C GLN A 196 -9.26 1.70 -19.62
N ARG A 197 -8.14 1.40 -20.28
CA ARG A 197 -8.10 1.25 -21.73
C ARG A 197 -8.42 -0.14 -22.23
N CYS A 198 -8.06 -1.16 -21.46
CA CYS A 198 -8.05 -2.56 -21.90
C CYS A 198 -8.91 -3.48 -21.00
N GLY A 199 -9.43 -2.95 -19.88
CA GLY A 199 -10.29 -3.68 -18.95
C GLY A 199 -9.56 -4.75 -18.13
N TYR A 200 -10.34 -5.69 -17.60
CA TYR A 200 -9.87 -6.69 -16.60
C TYR A 200 -8.83 -7.67 -17.15
N LEU A 201 -9.03 -8.13 -18.40
CA LEU A 201 -8.23 -9.22 -18.95
C LEU A 201 -6.76 -8.83 -19.05
N LEU A 202 -6.47 -7.69 -19.68
CA LEU A 202 -5.09 -7.26 -19.87
C LEU A 202 -4.46 -6.81 -18.54
N THR A 203 -5.24 -6.15 -17.68
CA THR A 203 -4.77 -5.78 -16.33
C THR A 203 -4.50 -7.02 -15.49
N GLY A 204 -5.33 -8.06 -15.59
CA GLY A 204 -5.12 -9.34 -14.93
C GLY A 204 -3.86 -10.07 -15.43
N VAL A 205 -3.65 -10.12 -16.74
CA VAL A 205 -2.42 -10.68 -17.34
C VAL A 205 -1.19 -9.91 -16.88
N PHE A 206 -1.25 -8.58 -16.89
CA PHE A 206 -0.18 -7.73 -16.40
C PHE A 206 0.14 -7.98 -14.92
N ALA A 207 -0.88 -8.05 -14.06
CA ALA A 207 -0.72 -8.37 -12.66
C ALA A 207 -0.10 -9.77 -12.46
N LEU A 208 -0.54 -10.76 -13.24
CA LEU A 208 0.02 -12.11 -13.20
C LEU A 208 1.51 -12.13 -13.60
N LEU A 209 1.88 -11.41 -14.66
CA LEU A 209 3.28 -11.25 -15.06
C LEU A 209 4.13 -10.62 -13.95
N LEU A 210 3.62 -9.56 -13.30
CA LEU A 210 4.29 -8.95 -12.17
C LEU A 210 4.49 -9.93 -11.00
N ILE A 211 3.47 -10.73 -10.71
CA ILE A 211 3.55 -11.77 -9.67
C ILE A 211 4.62 -12.80 -10.02
N ILE A 212 4.68 -13.26 -11.27
CA ILE A 212 5.70 -14.21 -11.73
C ILE A 212 7.09 -13.63 -11.59
N VAL A 213 7.30 -12.38 -12.06
CA VAL A 213 8.60 -11.68 -11.91
C VAL A 213 8.97 -11.54 -10.43
N PHE A 214 7.99 -11.26 -9.58
CA PHE A 214 8.21 -11.12 -8.15
C PHE A 214 8.60 -12.44 -7.49
N ILE A 215 7.92 -13.54 -7.82
CA ILE A 215 8.26 -14.89 -7.32
C ILE A 215 9.67 -15.27 -7.77
N PHE A 216 10.01 -15.00 -9.02
CA PHE A 216 11.34 -15.25 -9.56
C PHE A 216 12.42 -14.43 -8.83
N ALA A 217 12.20 -13.13 -8.65
CA ALA A 217 13.14 -12.26 -7.92
C ALA A 217 13.33 -12.72 -6.46
N ARG A 218 12.26 -13.17 -5.81
CA ARG A 218 12.32 -13.75 -4.47
C ARG A 218 13.16 -15.03 -4.44
N SER A 219 12.92 -15.95 -5.36
CA SER A 219 13.68 -17.20 -5.47
C SER A 219 15.17 -16.94 -5.70
N GLN A 220 15.52 -15.99 -6.58
CA GLN A 220 16.92 -15.59 -6.82
C GLN A 220 17.57 -15.02 -5.56
N LYS A 221 16.85 -14.19 -4.80
CA LYS A 221 17.36 -13.65 -3.55
C LYS A 221 17.62 -14.75 -2.51
N GLU A 222 16.64 -15.65 -2.29
CA GLU A 222 16.77 -16.76 -1.36
C GLU A 222 17.97 -17.68 -1.73
N TYR A 223 18.20 -17.88 -3.04
CA TYR A 223 19.38 -18.61 -3.54
C TYR A 223 20.70 -17.89 -3.25
N LEU A 224 20.77 -16.58 -3.49
CA LEU A 224 21.97 -15.77 -3.21
C LEU A 224 22.29 -15.70 -1.70
N ASP A 225 21.26 -15.56 -0.86
CA ASP A 225 21.42 -15.56 0.61
C ASP A 225 21.95 -16.93 1.08
N SER A 226 21.44 -18.04 0.53
CA SER A 226 21.92 -19.40 0.81
C SER A 226 23.38 -19.61 0.40
N LEU A 227 23.78 -19.13 -0.80
CA LEU A 227 25.18 -19.18 -1.23
C LEU A 227 26.10 -18.37 -0.34
N ARG A 228 25.65 -17.19 0.07
CA ARG A 228 26.40 -16.33 0.97
C ARG A 228 26.65 -17.01 2.32
N ASP A 229 25.60 -17.60 2.91
CA ASP A 229 25.71 -18.30 4.19
C ASP A 229 26.65 -19.50 4.09
N MET A 230 26.65 -20.21 2.96
CA MET A 230 27.57 -21.31 2.69
C MET A 230 29.04 -20.85 2.63
N VAL A 231 29.31 -19.72 1.97
CA VAL A 231 30.67 -19.15 1.85
C VAL A 231 31.20 -18.66 3.21
N PHE A 232 30.34 -18.11 4.07
CA PHE A 232 30.74 -17.63 5.40
C PHE A 232 30.79 -18.72 6.47
N SER A 233 30.33 -19.95 6.17
CA SER A 233 30.43 -21.12 7.05
C SER A 233 31.69 -21.97 6.83
N LEU A 234 32.46 -21.69 5.77
CA LEU A 234 33.77 -22.24 5.47
C LEU A 234 34.89 -21.39 6.05
#